data_f04c08982fe557fe151e9ec1824072f3
#
_entry.id   f04c08982fe557fe151e9ec1824072f3
#
_cell.length_a   1.000
_cell.length_b   1.000
_cell.length_c   1.000
_cell.angle_alpha   90.00
_cell.angle_beta   90.00
_cell.angle_gamma   90.00
#
_symmetry.space_group_name_H-M   'P 1'
#
loop_
_entity.id
_entity.type
_entity.pdbx_description
1 polymer ?
#
loop_
_entity_poly.entity_id
_entity_poly.type
_entity_poly.pdbx_seq_one_letter_code
_entity_poly.pdbx_strand_id
1 'polypeptide(L)'
;MNKVSQGRIGKLNYLRFEPTEFSGVKKYPIIIHFHGAGSRGDDVEILNNQAIMRYAKDTEDFPFVMFLPQCSADCWFELFEQLREFVKTIAELPYVDKSNIYLSGVSMGGYASWQMLMSEPNIFRKAVICCGGGMYWNAARIKTPVWAFHGTDDPTVFFEESEKMVNAVNQKGGKAKLTEYKGVGHNCWDLTYGNSEIYAWLLLKED
;
A
#
# COMPACT_ATOMS: atom_id res chain seq x y z
N MET A 1 2.65 24.07 -3.69
CA MET A 1 2.25 23.33 -2.46
C MET A 1 1.56 22.04 -2.85
N ASN A 2 1.87 20.96 -2.18
CA ASN A 2 1.16 19.69 -2.30
C ASN A 2 -0.33 19.90 -2.08
N LYS A 3 -1.17 19.20 -2.82
CA LYS A 3 -2.62 19.30 -2.69
C LYS A 3 -3.20 17.99 -2.19
N VAL A 4 -4.11 18.06 -1.24
CA VAL A 4 -4.93 16.94 -0.79
C VAL A 4 -6.38 17.24 -1.15
N SER A 5 -7.06 16.26 -1.72
CA SER A 5 -8.47 16.36 -2.10
C SER A 5 -9.20 15.06 -1.78
N GLN A 6 -10.51 15.18 -1.61
CA GLN A 6 -11.40 14.04 -1.40
C GLN A 6 -12.05 13.63 -2.71
N GLY A 7 -12.41 12.36 -2.82
CA GLY A 7 -13.16 11.83 -3.94
C GLY A 7 -13.90 10.55 -3.57
N ARG A 8 -14.66 10.03 -4.53
CA ARG A 8 -15.39 8.79 -4.38
C ARG A 8 -15.34 7.98 -5.68
N ILE A 9 -15.06 6.68 -5.57
CA ILE A 9 -15.17 5.72 -6.66
C ILE A 9 -16.07 4.58 -6.18
N GLY A 10 -17.18 4.34 -6.86
CA GLY A 10 -18.17 3.37 -6.43
C GLY A 10 -18.66 3.68 -5.00
N LYS A 11 -18.44 2.74 -4.08
CA LYS A 11 -18.82 2.89 -2.66
C LYS A 11 -17.68 3.43 -1.78
N LEU A 12 -16.45 3.55 -2.29
CA LEU A 12 -15.29 3.95 -1.50
C LEU A 12 -15.03 5.45 -1.61
N ASN A 13 -15.08 6.13 -0.48
CA ASN A 13 -14.51 7.46 -0.33
C ASN A 13 -12.98 7.35 -0.24
N TYR A 14 -12.24 8.37 -0.66
CA TYR A 14 -10.79 8.36 -0.59
C TYR A 14 -10.20 9.76 -0.43
N LEU A 15 -8.98 9.84 0.11
CA LEU A 15 -8.10 10.98 -0.06
C LEU A 15 -7.19 10.76 -1.27
N ARG A 16 -6.92 11.85 -1.99
CA ARG A 16 -5.92 11.93 -3.05
C ARG A 16 -4.88 12.99 -2.69
N PHE A 17 -3.63 12.58 -2.67
CA PHE A 17 -2.48 13.47 -2.57
C PHE A 17 -1.92 13.72 -3.98
N GLU A 18 -1.64 14.98 -4.28
CA GLU A 18 -1.02 15.43 -5.53
C GLU A 18 0.29 16.16 -5.22
N PRO A 19 1.42 15.81 -5.88
CA PRO A 19 2.67 16.54 -5.74
C PRO A 19 2.53 17.99 -6.22
N THR A 20 3.45 18.85 -5.79
CA THR A 20 3.46 20.31 -6.12
C THR A 20 3.36 20.59 -7.63
N GLU A 21 4.04 19.78 -8.43
CA GLU A 21 4.12 19.90 -9.89
C GLU A 21 3.01 19.13 -10.64
N PHE A 22 1.94 18.72 -9.94
CA PHE A 22 0.85 17.99 -10.59
C PHE A 22 0.10 18.87 -11.59
N SER A 23 0.12 18.47 -12.87
CA SER A 23 -0.56 19.17 -13.97
C SER A 23 -1.75 18.42 -14.57
N GLY A 24 -1.90 17.12 -14.22
CA GLY A 24 -2.89 16.24 -14.84
C GLY A 24 -2.60 15.87 -16.31
N VAL A 25 -1.55 16.41 -16.91
CA VAL A 25 -1.15 16.16 -18.32
C VAL A 25 -0.02 15.16 -18.40
N LYS A 26 0.96 15.27 -17.52
CA LYS A 26 2.08 14.32 -17.43
C LYS A 26 1.59 12.97 -16.87
N LYS A 27 2.37 11.91 -17.10
CA LYS A 27 2.19 10.62 -16.44
C LYS A 27 2.92 10.62 -15.10
N TYR A 28 2.24 10.13 -14.06
CA TYR A 28 2.75 10.10 -12.70
C TYR A 28 2.82 8.68 -12.16
N PRO A 29 3.85 8.34 -11.36
CA PRO A 29 3.86 7.14 -10.56
C PRO A 29 2.77 7.23 -9.47
N ILE A 30 2.07 6.14 -9.22
CA ILE A 30 0.93 6.10 -8.30
C ILE A 30 1.21 5.16 -7.14
N ILE A 31 0.90 5.59 -5.92
CA ILE A 31 0.79 4.69 -4.77
C ILE A 31 -0.70 4.57 -4.37
N ILE A 32 -1.21 3.35 -4.30
CA ILE A 32 -2.50 3.06 -3.69
C ILE A 32 -2.21 2.48 -2.30
N HIS A 33 -2.72 3.13 -1.25
CA HIS A 33 -2.42 2.77 0.14
C HIS A 33 -3.67 2.33 0.89
N PHE A 34 -3.65 1.12 1.47
CA PHE A 34 -4.73 0.57 2.28
C PHE A 34 -4.40 0.73 3.77
N HIS A 35 -5.23 1.47 4.48
CA HIS A 35 -5.06 1.77 5.90
C HIS A 35 -5.37 0.56 6.81
N GLY A 36 -4.88 0.62 8.04
CA GLY A 36 -5.20 -0.32 9.12
C GLY A 36 -6.56 -0.08 9.75
N ALA A 37 -6.96 -0.97 10.67
CA ALA A 37 -8.29 -0.97 11.29
C ALA A 37 -8.65 0.33 12.03
N GLY A 38 -7.68 1.03 12.59
CA GLY A 38 -7.91 2.28 13.32
C GLY A 38 -8.40 3.47 12.50
N SER A 39 -8.41 3.36 11.15
CA SER A 39 -8.87 4.43 10.26
C SER A 39 -10.14 4.07 9.50
N ARG A 40 -10.87 3.05 9.96
CA ARG A 40 -12.21 2.70 9.44
C ARG A 40 -13.19 3.85 9.65
N GLY A 41 -14.21 3.90 8.82
CA GLY A 41 -15.32 4.85 8.92
C GLY A 41 -15.60 5.58 7.63
N ASP A 42 -16.30 6.71 7.73
CA ASP A 42 -16.76 7.51 6.60
C ASP A 42 -16.13 8.92 6.56
N ASP A 43 -15.29 9.26 7.54
CA ASP A 43 -14.53 10.51 7.58
C ASP A 43 -13.13 10.29 7.03
N VAL A 44 -12.95 10.57 5.74
CA VAL A 44 -11.66 10.40 5.07
C VAL A 44 -10.56 11.32 5.59
N GLU A 45 -10.89 12.38 6.33
CA GLU A 45 -9.89 13.29 6.89
C GLU A 45 -8.95 12.59 7.88
N ILE A 46 -9.40 11.52 8.55
CA ILE A 46 -8.55 10.72 9.42
C ILE A 46 -7.34 10.13 8.68
N LEU A 47 -7.45 9.90 7.37
CA LEU A 47 -6.38 9.35 6.53
C LEU A 47 -5.20 10.34 6.37
N ASN A 48 -5.41 11.62 6.66
CA ASN A 48 -4.31 12.60 6.71
C ASN A 48 -3.26 12.27 7.77
N ASN A 49 -3.62 11.46 8.77
CA ASN A 49 -2.73 11.04 9.86
C ASN A 49 -1.96 9.75 9.54
N GLN A 50 -2.17 9.14 8.37
CA GLN A 50 -1.37 7.97 7.95
C GLN A 50 0.11 8.36 7.83
N ALA A 51 1.01 7.48 8.29
CA ALA A 51 2.46 7.73 8.29
C ALA A 51 2.97 8.09 6.89
N ILE A 52 2.49 7.40 5.85
CA ILE A 52 2.83 7.69 4.46
C ILE A 52 2.37 9.09 4.01
N MET A 53 1.20 9.56 4.50
CA MET A 53 0.69 10.90 4.19
C MET A 53 1.50 11.99 4.88
N ARG A 54 1.90 11.78 6.15
CA ARG A 54 2.78 12.70 6.85
C ARG A 54 4.11 12.83 6.12
N TYR A 55 4.75 11.70 5.80
CA TYR A 55 6.00 11.70 5.05
C TYR A 55 5.88 12.46 3.72
N ALA A 56 4.82 12.19 2.95
CA ALA A 56 4.62 12.83 1.64
C ALA A 56 4.41 14.35 1.76
N LYS A 57 3.73 14.81 2.81
CA LYS A 57 3.51 16.25 3.05
C LYS A 57 4.78 16.97 3.48
N ASP A 58 5.65 16.29 4.23
CA ASP A 58 6.89 16.84 4.78
C ASP A 58 8.07 16.71 3.80
N THR A 59 7.90 15.96 2.70
CA THR A 59 8.93 15.76 1.69
C THR A 59 8.73 16.72 0.53
N GLU A 60 9.73 17.58 0.29
CA GLU A 60 9.80 18.40 -0.90
C GLU A 60 9.93 17.51 -2.15
N ASP A 61 9.19 17.83 -3.21
CA ASP A 61 9.21 17.09 -4.47
C ASP A 61 8.87 15.58 -4.36
N PHE A 62 8.01 15.20 -3.40
CA PHE A 62 7.50 13.84 -3.35
C PHE A 62 6.81 13.45 -4.67
N PRO A 63 7.32 12.46 -5.42
CA PRO A 63 6.99 12.34 -6.85
C PRO A 63 5.69 11.62 -7.16
N PHE A 64 5.07 10.97 -6.15
CA PHE A 64 3.91 10.11 -6.37
C PHE A 64 2.59 10.86 -6.21
N VAL A 65 1.62 10.54 -7.05
CA VAL A 65 0.21 10.76 -6.71
C VAL A 65 -0.23 9.58 -5.83
N MET A 66 -0.90 9.86 -4.72
CA MET A 66 -1.38 8.80 -3.85
C MET A 66 -2.90 8.77 -3.78
N PHE A 67 -3.43 7.56 -3.66
CA PHE A 67 -4.85 7.29 -3.40
C PHE A 67 -4.99 6.44 -2.14
N LEU A 68 -5.74 6.95 -1.20
CA LEU A 68 -6.00 6.31 0.09
C LEU A 68 -7.52 6.09 0.21
N PRO A 69 -8.07 4.95 -0.24
CA PRO A 69 -9.47 4.63 0.01
C PRO A 69 -9.72 4.43 1.49
N GLN A 70 -10.95 4.67 1.94
CA GLN A 70 -11.39 4.40 3.31
C GLN A 70 -12.33 3.20 3.37
N CYS A 71 -12.06 2.32 4.32
CA CYS A 71 -12.90 1.16 4.65
C CYS A 71 -14.02 1.60 5.59
N SER A 72 -15.25 1.58 5.13
CA SER A 72 -16.46 1.88 5.92
C SER A 72 -17.10 0.64 6.55
N ALA A 73 -16.50 -0.54 6.38
CA ALA A 73 -16.92 -1.81 6.96
C ALA A 73 -15.97 -2.27 8.08
N ASP A 74 -16.24 -3.41 8.68
CA ASP A 74 -15.38 -3.97 9.74
C ASP A 74 -14.01 -4.42 9.22
N CYS A 75 -13.94 -4.84 7.96
CA CYS A 75 -12.67 -5.13 7.33
C CYS A 75 -12.71 -4.94 5.80
N TRP A 76 -11.52 -4.86 5.17
CA TRP A 76 -11.38 -4.73 3.72
C TRP A 76 -11.98 -5.90 2.94
N PHE A 77 -12.09 -7.10 3.54
CA PHE A 77 -12.61 -8.27 2.84
C PHE A 77 -14.11 -8.17 2.54
N GLU A 78 -14.86 -7.43 3.36
CA GLU A 78 -16.29 -7.15 3.09
C GLU A 78 -16.47 -6.20 1.90
N LEU A 79 -15.48 -5.36 1.62
CA LEU A 79 -15.48 -4.40 0.51
C LEU A 79 -14.50 -4.80 -0.60
N PHE A 80 -14.06 -6.06 -0.65
CA PHE A 80 -12.92 -6.44 -1.49
C PHE A 80 -13.20 -6.25 -2.99
N GLU A 81 -14.39 -6.56 -3.48
CA GLU A 81 -14.75 -6.31 -4.88
C GLU A 81 -14.80 -4.81 -5.21
N GLN A 82 -15.29 -3.98 -4.29
CA GLN A 82 -15.27 -2.53 -4.43
C GLN A 82 -13.83 -1.99 -4.44
N LEU A 83 -12.96 -2.59 -3.62
CA LEU A 83 -11.54 -2.24 -3.58
C LEU A 83 -10.82 -2.63 -4.88
N ARG A 84 -11.15 -3.78 -5.48
CA ARG A 84 -10.66 -4.19 -6.80
C ARG A 84 -11.11 -3.23 -7.90
N GLU A 85 -12.39 -2.86 -7.91
CA GLU A 85 -12.94 -1.89 -8.84
C GLU A 85 -12.25 -0.53 -8.69
N PHE A 86 -12.03 -0.08 -7.45
CA PHE A 86 -11.30 1.15 -7.13
C PHE A 86 -9.89 1.13 -7.75
N VAL A 87 -9.13 0.06 -7.50
CA VAL A 87 -7.76 -0.11 -8.05
C VAL A 87 -7.76 -0.06 -9.57
N LYS A 88 -8.67 -0.78 -10.23
CA LYS A 88 -8.79 -0.79 -11.69
C LYS A 88 -9.16 0.58 -12.25
N THR A 89 -10.08 1.27 -11.60
CA THR A 89 -10.48 2.63 -12.01
C THR A 89 -9.31 3.61 -11.91
N ILE A 90 -8.53 3.55 -10.83
CA ILE A 90 -7.33 4.38 -10.68
C ILE A 90 -6.31 4.07 -11.79
N ALA A 91 -6.07 2.80 -12.11
CA ALA A 91 -5.11 2.39 -13.13
C ALA A 91 -5.46 2.92 -14.54
N GLU A 92 -6.71 3.25 -14.80
CA GLU A 92 -7.17 3.78 -16.09
C GLU A 92 -7.22 5.32 -16.17
N LEU A 93 -6.92 6.04 -15.08
CA LEU A 93 -6.91 7.50 -15.11
C LEU A 93 -5.87 8.05 -16.11
N PRO A 94 -6.18 9.12 -16.84
CA PRO A 94 -5.37 9.58 -17.97
C PRO A 94 -3.95 10.01 -17.59
N TYR A 95 -3.71 10.40 -16.35
CA TYR A 95 -2.41 10.84 -15.84
C TYR A 95 -1.63 9.71 -15.11
N VAL A 96 -2.13 8.49 -15.07
CA VAL A 96 -1.44 7.37 -14.44
C VAL A 96 -0.38 6.79 -15.39
N ASP A 97 0.83 6.64 -14.88
CA ASP A 97 1.84 5.81 -15.50
C ASP A 97 1.58 4.34 -15.15
N LYS A 98 0.94 3.61 -16.07
CA LYS A 98 0.57 2.21 -15.89
C LYS A 98 1.76 1.29 -15.58
N SER A 99 2.98 1.68 -15.93
CA SER A 99 4.20 0.94 -15.62
C SER A 99 4.72 1.23 -14.21
N ASN A 100 4.14 2.20 -13.50
CA ASN A 100 4.60 2.67 -12.20
C ASN A 100 3.42 2.82 -11.21
N ILE A 101 2.61 1.77 -11.09
CA ILE A 101 1.56 1.66 -10.08
C ILE A 101 2.09 0.79 -8.94
N TYR A 102 2.02 1.30 -7.73
CA TYR A 102 2.54 0.67 -6.52
C TYR A 102 1.42 0.44 -5.51
N LEU A 103 1.52 -0.65 -4.78
CA LEU A 103 0.60 -0.97 -3.69
C LEU A 103 1.30 -0.77 -2.35
N SER A 104 0.56 -0.28 -1.39
CA SER A 104 1.02 -0.17 -0.01
C SER A 104 -0.12 -0.51 0.95
N GLY A 105 0.20 -1.06 2.11
CA GLY A 105 -0.82 -1.33 3.13
C GLY A 105 -0.25 -1.66 4.50
N VAL A 106 -1.06 -1.36 5.52
CA VAL A 106 -0.71 -1.50 6.93
C VAL A 106 -1.71 -2.39 7.64
N SER A 107 -1.26 -3.39 8.43
CA SER A 107 -2.11 -4.19 9.31
C SER A 107 -3.29 -4.79 8.53
N MET A 108 -4.54 -4.48 8.87
CA MET A 108 -5.73 -4.86 8.10
C MET A 108 -5.57 -4.56 6.59
N GLY A 109 -5.00 -3.40 6.23
CA GLY A 109 -4.67 -3.03 4.86
C GLY A 109 -3.50 -3.85 4.29
N GLY A 110 -2.60 -4.34 5.13
CA GLY A 110 -1.54 -5.27 4.75
C GLY A 110 -2.11 -6.62 4.28
N TYR A 111 -3.10 -7.16 5.00
CA TYR A 111 -3.84 -8.36 4.57
C TYR A 111 -4.56 -8.13 3.24
N ALA A 112 -5.25 -6.99 3.11
CA ALA A 112 -5.91 -6.63 1.86
C ALA A 112 -4.91 -6.49 0.70
N SER A 113 -3.70 -5.98 0.98
CA SER A 113 -2.64 -5.84 -0.02
C SER A 113 -2.12 -7.19 -0.51
N TRP A 114 -1.83 -8.14 0.38
CA TRP A 114 -1.45 -9.49 -0.03
C TRP A 114 -2.54 -10.15 -0.89
N GLN A 115 -3.82 -10.01 -0.48
CA GLN A 115 -4.94 -10.52 -1.26
C GLN A 115 -5.07 -9.83 -2.62
N MET A 116 -4.86 -8.51 -2.68
CA MET A 116 -4.91 -7.74 -3.92
C MET A 116 -3.84 -8.19 -4.92
N LEU A 117 -2.62 -8.42 -4.46
CA LEU A 117 -1.52 -8.94 -5.30
C LEU A 117 -1.84 -10.32 -5.88
N MET A 118 -2.56 -11.18 -5.15
CA MET A 118 -3.01 -12.49 -5.65
C MET A 118 -4.16 -12.37 -6.64
N SER A 119 -5.04 -11.39 -6.46
CA SER A 119 -6.25 -11.21 -7.28
C SER A 119 -5.98 -10.43 -8.56
N GLU A 120 -5.04 -9.46 -8.52
CA GLU A 120 -4.69 -8.58 -9.63
C GLU A 120 -3.16 -8.60 -9.88
N PRO A 121 -2.60 -9.75 -10.31
CA PRO A 121 -1.14 -9.98 -10.34
C PRO A 121 -0.36 -9.12 -11.36
N ASN A 122 -1.05 -8.39 -12.23
CA ASN A 122 -0.44 -7.64 -13.32
C ASN A 122 -0.60 -6.11 -13.21
N ILE A 123 -1.22 -5.62 -12.13
CA ILE A 123 -1.44 -4.17 -11.98
C ILE A 123 -0.24 -3.48 -11.35
N PHE A 124 0.34 -4.10 -10.33
CA PHE A 124 1.34 -3.42 -9.49
C PHE A 124 2.75 -3.79 -9.89
N ARG A 125 3.60 -2.77 -10.02
CA ARG A 125 5.02 -2.95 -10.28
C ARG A 125 5.78 -3.44 -9.06
N LYS A 126 5.51 -2.88 -7.87
CA LYS A 126 6.07 -3.26 -6.58
C LYS A 126 5.08 -2.99 -5.47
N ALA A 127 5.29 -3.61 -4.31
CA ALA A 127 4.45 -3.39 -3.13
C ALA A 127 5.26 -3.26 -1.84
N VAL A 128 4.80 -2.38 -0.94
CA VAL A 128 5.30 -2.19 0.42
C VAL A 128 4.20 -2.60 1.40
N ILE A 129 4.43 -3.64 2.20
CA ILE A 129 3.42 -4.18 3.12
C ILE A 129 3.97 -4.17 4.55
N CYS A 130 3.25 -3.50 5.45
CA CYS A 130 3.63 -3.33 6.84
C CYS A 130 2.70 -4.14 7.76
N CYS A 131 3.28 -4.98 8.63
CA CYS A 131 2.62 -5.79 9.65
C CYS A 131 1.32 -6.48 9.19
N GLY A 132 1.38 -7.20 8.07
CA GLY A 132 0.24 -7.89 7.47
C GLY A 132 0.57 -9.33 7.07
N GLY A 133 -0.46 -10.15 6.99
CA GLY A 133 -0.38 -11.54 6.56
C GLY A 133 -1.34 -11.87 5.42
N GLY A 134 -1.43 -13.13 5.06
CA GLY A 134 -2.30 -13.55 3.97
C GLY A 134 -2.34 -15.05 3.73
N MET A 135 -2.95 -15.46 2.63
CA MET A 135 -3.09 -16.85 2.23
C MET A 135 -1.79 -17.37 1.58
N TYR A 136 -0.78 -17.70 2.39
CA TYR A 136 0.55 -18.11 1.93
C TYR A 136 0.52 -19.34 0.99
N TRP A 137 -0.45 -20.24 1.11
CA TRP A 137 -0.61 -21.38 0.20
C TRP A 137 -0.98 -20.97 -1.23
N ASN A 138 -1.47 -19.73 -1.43
CA ASN A 138 -1.82 -19.18 -2.73
C ASN A 138 -0.75 -18.21 -3.30
N ALA A 139 0.42 -18.13 -2.68
CA ALA A 139 1.50 -17.20 -3.00
C ALA A 139 2.05 -17.33 -4.44
N ALA A 140 1.85 -18.47 -5.10
CA ALA A 140 2.23 -18.66 -6.52
C ALA A 140 1.59 -17.64 -7.48
N ARG A 141 0.50 -16.99 -7.08
CA ARG A 141 -0.18 -15.96 -7.85
C ARG A 141 0.50 -14.58 -7.77
N ILE A 142 1.37 -14.38 -6.77
CA ILE A 142 2.06 -13.08 -6.56
C ILE A 142 3.26 -13.02 -7.51
N LYS A 143 3.19 -12.09 -8.47
CA LYS A 143 4.26 -11.80 -9.43
C LYS A 143 5.01 -10.51 -9.09
N THR A 144 4.35 -9.64 -8.37
CA THR A 144 4.85 -8.33 -7.93
C THR A 144 5.95 -8.51 -6.90
N PRO A 145 7.13 -7.87 -7.05
CA PRO A 145 8.12 -7.79 -5.99
C PRO A 145 7.56 -7.08 -4.75
N VAL A 146 7.80 -7.67 -3.58
CA VAL A 146 7.27 -7.17 -2.31
C VAL A 146 8.40 -6.86 -1.33
N TRP A 147 8.30 -5.72 -0.67
CA TRP A 147 9.09 -5.43 0.52
C TRP A 147 8.16 -5.37 1.74
N ALA A 148 8.22 -6.39 2.57
CA ALA A 148 7.46 -6.49 3.81
C ALA A 148 8.26 -5.94 4.99
N PHE A 149 7.55 -5.40 5.98
CA PHE A 149 8.11 -4.84 7.21
C PHE A 149 7.27 -5.30 8.39
N HIS A 150 7.92 -5.69 9.51
CA HIS A 150 7.20 -6.14 10.69
C HIS A 150 8.02 -5.94 11.97
N GLY A 151 7.35 -5.62 13.06
CA GLY A 151 7.94 -5.63 14.40
C GLY A 151 7.97 -7.04 14.97
N THR A 152 9.11 -7.47 15.56
CA THR A 152 9.24 -8.83 16.09
C THR A 152 8.39 -9.11 17.33
N ASP A 153 8.00 -8.05 18.04
CA ASP A 153 7.23 -8.14 19.28
C ASP A 153 5.77 -7.70 19.09
N ASP A 154 5.25 -7.84 17.84
CA ASP A 154 3.88 -7.49 17.50
C ASP A 154 2.87 -8.44 18.15
N PRO A 155 2.04 -7.97 19.12
CA PRO A 155 1.05 -8.82 19.79
C PRO A 155 -0.31 -8.86 19.09
N THR A 156 -0.50 -8.06 18.04
CA THR A 156 -1.78 -7.92 17.32
C THR A 156 -1.80 -8.73 16.03
N VAL A 157 -0.78 -8.57 15.22
CA VAL A 157 -0.50 -9.40 14.05
C VAL A 157 0.85 -10.03 14.29
N PHE A 158 0.89 -11.33 14.52
CA PHE A 158 2.14 -12.00 14.83
C PHE A 158 3.14 -11.89 13.69
N PHE A 159 4.40 -11.70 14.04
CA PHE A 159 5.52 -11.52 13.10
C PHE A 159 5.55 -12.62 12.02
N GLU A 160 5.24 -13.84 12.41
CA GLU A 160 5.21 -15.04 11.56
C GLU A 160 4.24 -14.91 10.38
N GLU A 161 3.24 -14.04 10.45
CA GLU A 161 2.32 -13.80 9.34
C GLU A 161 3.04 -13.19 8.14
N SER A 162 3.90 -12.18 8.35
CA SER A 162 4.73 -11.63 7.27
C SER A 162 5.82 -12.61 6.84
N GLU A 163 6.47 -13.29 7.79
CA GLU A 163 7.50 -14.28 7.51
C GLU A 163 6.98 -15.41 6.61
N LYS A 164 5.82 -15.98 6.93
CA LYS A 164 5.16 -17.03 6.12
C LYS A 164 4.87 -16.54 4.71
N MET A 165 4.36 -15.32 4.56
CA MET A 165 4.05 -14.77 3.24
C MET A 165 5.30 -14.58 2.40
N VAL A 166 6.36 -13.95 2.95
CA VAL A 166 7.63 -13.72 2.26
C VAL A 166 8.29 -15.03 1.84
N ASN A 167 8.36 -15.99 2.77
CA ASN A 167 8.91 -17.32 2.51
C ASN A 167 8.13 -18.05 1.40
N ALA A 168 6.80 -18.01 1.46
CA ALA A 168 5.96 -18.65 0.45
C ALA A 168 6.11 -18.02 -0.94
N VAL A 169 6.17 -16.70 -1.04
CA VAL A 169 6.41 -16.00 -2.32
C VAL A 169 7.73 -16.44 -2.92
N ASN A 170 8.81 -16.45 -2.13
CA ASN A 170 10.15 -16.82 -2.60
C ASN A 170 10.23 -18.30 -3.00
N GLN A 171 9.61 -19.21 -2.23
CA GLN A 171 9.52 -20.63 -2.56
C GLN A 171 8.77 -20.92 -3.88
N LYS A 172 7.87 -20.01 -4.28
CA LYS A 172 7.13 -20.10 -5.55
C LYS A 172 7.79 -19.32 -6.71
N GLY A 173 9.04 -18.88 -6.52
CA GLY A 173 9.83 -18.19 -7.55
C GLY A 173 9.49 -16.70 -7.72
N GLY A 174 8.72 -16.12 -6.79
CA GLY A 174 8.52 -14.68 -6.69
C GLY A 174 9.69 -13.97 -6.00
N LYS A 175 9.56 -12.66 -5.81
CA LYS A 175 10.58 -11.82 -5.15
C LYS A 175 9.96 -11.12 -3.94
N ALA A 176 10.31 -11.52 -2.75
CA ALA A 176 9.88 -10.84 -1.53
C ALA A 176 11.04 -10.72 -0.54
N LYS A 177 11.13 -9.61 0.17
CA LYS A 177 12.07 -9.41 1.28
C LYS A 177 11.34 -8.91 2.51
N LEU A 178 11.85 -9.25 3.69
CA LEU A 178 11.32 -8.84 4.99
C LEU A 178 12.37 -8.02 5.74
N THR A 179 11.96 -6.85 6.21
CA THR A 179 12.71 -6.08 7.20
C THR A 179 12.07 -6.27 8.55
N GLU A 180 12.85 -6.82 9.48
CA GLU A 180 12.45 -7.05 10.86
C GLU A 180 12.83 -5.85 11.71
N TYR A 181 11.88 -5.32 12.47
CA TYR A 181 12.14 -4.31 13.49
C TYR A 181 12.17 -4.99 14.86
N LYS A 182 13.40 -5.29 15.33
CA LYS A 182 13.61 -6.02 16.59
C LYS A 182 13.09 -5.23 17.80
N GLY A 183 12.29 -5.89 18.65
CA GLY A 183 11.72 -5.29 19.85
C GLY A 183 10.59 -4.28 19.58
N VAL A 184 10.14 -4.17 18.34
CA VAL A 184 9.05 -3.25 17.94
C VAL A 184 7.74 -4.03 17.94
N GLY A 185 6.69 -3.43 18.52
CA GLY A 185 5.33 -3.96 18.51
C GLY A 185 4.58 -3.67 17.19
N HIS A 186 3.25 -3.65 17.28
CA HIS A 186 2.39 -3.49 16.09
C HIS A 186 2.61 -2.18 15.33
N ASN A 187 2.93 -1.10 16.02
CA ASN A 187 3.17 0.21 15.41
C ASN A 187 4.56 0.32 14.75
N CYS A 188 4.81 -0.43 13.70
CA CYS A 188 6.05 -0.35 12.93
C CYS A 188 5.94 0.55 11.67
N TRP A 189 4.75 1.07 11.35
CA TRP A 189 4.51 1.87 10.15
C TRP A 189 5.19 3.25 10.13
N ASP A 190 5.41 3.87 11.30
CA ASP A 190 6.13 5.14 11.37
C ASP A 190 7.60 4.96 10.96
N LEU A 191 8.24 3.87 11.42
CA LEU A 191 9.58 3.49 11.00
C LEU A 191 9.64 3.15 9.50
N THR A 192 8.63 2.42 9.03
CA THR A 192 8.55 1.97 7.63
C THR A 192 8.39 3.15 6.69
N TYR A 193 7.34 3.95 6.85
CA TYR A 193 7.03 5.03 5.91
C TYR A 193 7.86 6.29 6.12
N GLY A 194 8.55 6.43 7.26
CA GLY A 194 9.58 7.44 7.49
C GLY A 194 10.93 7.12 6.80
N ASN A 195 11.10 5.91 6.28
CA ASN A 195 12.32 5.50 5.60
C ASN A 195 12.28 5.88 4.10
N SER A 196 13.11 6.82 3.68
CA SER A 196 13.21 7.26 2.27
C SER A 196 13.62 6.15 1.29
N GLU A 197 14.29 5.10 1.77
CA GLU A 197 14.74 3.98 0.92
C GLU A 197 13.56 3.23 0.28
N ILE A 198 12.38 3.17 0.94
CA ILE A 198 11.22 2.51 0.34
C ILE A 198 10.76 3.21 -0.94
N TYR A 199 10.77 4.54 -0.95
CA TYR A 199 10.34 5.33 -2.12
C TYR A 199 11.38 5.25 -3.24
N ALA A 200 12.66 5.29 -2.90
CA ALA A 200 13.74 5.03 -3.85
C ALA A 200 13.63 3.63 -4.45
N TRP A 201 13.39 2.59 -3.62
CA TRP A 201 13.21 1.22 -4.09
C TRP A 201 12.00 1.07 -5.01
N LEU A 202 10.87 1.73 -4.72
CA LEU A 202 9.70 1.71 -5.59
C LEU A 202 10.05 2.21 -7.00
N LEU A 203 10.83 3.30 -7.10
CA LEU A 203 11.20 3.92 -8.37
C LEU A 203 12.34 3.21 -9.11
N LEU A 204 13.15 2.38 -8.43
CA LEU A 204 14.24 1.66 -9.08
C LEU A 204 13.70 0.82 -10.25
N LYS A 205 14.28 1.02 -11.42
CA LYS A 205 14.10 0.10 -12.56
C LYS A 205 14.87 -1.18 -12.23
N GLU A 206 14.20 -2.31 -12.29
CA GLU A 206 14.90 -3.60 -12.32
C GLU A 206 15.38 -3.80 -13.77
N ASP A 207 16.66 -4.11 -13.92
CA ASP A 207 17.26 -4.51 -15.18
C ASP A 207 16.76 -5.90 -15.61
#